data_08f0b20e4625a362bdcce08f360cd4cd
#
_entry.id   08f0b20e4625a362bdcce08f360cd4cd
#
_cell.length_a   1.000
_cell.length_b   1.000
_cell.length_c   1.000
_cell.angle_alpha   90.00
_cell.angle_beta   90.00
_cell.angle_gamma   90.00
#
_symmetry.space_group_name_H-M   'P 1'
#
loop_
_entity.id
_entity.type
_entity.pdbx_description
1 polymer ?
#
loop_
_entity_poly.entity_id
_entity_poly.type
_entity_poly.pdbx_seq_one_letter_code
_entity_poly.pdbx_strand_id
1 'polypeptide(L)'
;MKRSYWIVALIMLFWFMISFITNIIGPLIPDIIDNFHLQELALAGFIPTSFFIAYAVISIPAGLLIEKYSQKFVLSLGWGLPLLGSLLFALMPSFPVLLLSSFTIGLGMAMLQTTINPLTRVAGGEENFAFFSVMGQLVFSGASFVSPQVYSNLVASLSSGQKCSGITGVLQKLTPAELPWVSLYWLFVGIVAVMIIIVLVLRLPKLDLNNDEKVSGIHAYKELLKNKYTYLFFLGILCYEATEQGCANWISKFLQDYHSMDPQTVGASAVGQFWGAMAVGCIAGLGALKLWDSKNVLKVACVMAFITLAMALFGAGELARWAFPLFGFSLSVMYSIVFSLALNSVPRYQGAFAGILCTAIAGAALGPLIVAWLGDIFGLRGGMMFIFLTTAYVFSISFWAKPLVSNKTLRSKDKAA
;
A
#
# COMPACT_ATOMS: atom_id res chain seq x y z
N MET A 1 -21.89 -13.90 17.14
CA MET A 1 -22.36 -14.00 15.74
C MET A 1 -21.88 -15.28 15.09
N LYS A 2 -22.64 -15.91 14.17
CA LYS A 2 -22.13 -17.04 13.38
C LYS A 2 -21.02 -16.53 12.45
N ARG A 3 -19.84 -17.17 12.47
CA ARG A 3 -18.72 -16.90 11.55
C ARG A 3 -19.19 -17.05 10.10
N SER A 4 -18.76 -16.15 9.23
CA SER A 4 -19.14 -16.19 7.82
C SER A 4 -17.88 -16.18 6.94
N TYR A 5 -17.36 -17.35 6.65
CA TYR A 5 -16.20 -17.52 5.77
C TYR A 5 -16.44 -16.94 4.37
N TRP A 6 -17.69 -16.89 3.92
CA TRP A 6 -18.06 -16.21 2.68
C TRP A 6 -17.75 -14.71 2.71
N ILE A 7 -18.03 -14.04 3.84
CA ILE A 7 -17.71 -12.61 4.01
C ILE A 7 -16.19 -12.42 4.09
N VAL A 8 -15.49 -13.35 4.74
CA VAL A 8 -14.01 -13.33 4.75
C VAL A 8 -13.46 -13.45 3.33
N ALA A 9 -13.97 -14.36 2.51
CA ALA A 9 -13.56 -14.49 1.11
C ALA A 9 -13.82 -13.20 0.32
N LEU A 10 -14.97 -12.56 0.54
CA LEU A 10 -15.29 -11.26 -0.06
C LEU A 10 -14.31 -10.16 0.37
N ILE A 11 -13.95 -10.12 1.65
CA ILE A 11 -12.95 -9.18 2.17
C ILE A 11 -11.58 -9.43 1.51
N MET A 12 -11.19 -10.69 1.31
CA MET A 12 -9.96 -11.03 0.58
C MET A 12 -10.02 -10.53 -0.86
N LEU A 13 -11.17 -10.67 -1.54
CA LEU A 13 -11.37 -10.09 -2.86
C LEU A 13 -11.24 -8.56 -2.84
N PHE A 14 -11.78 -7.88 -1.82
CA PHE A 14 -11.60 -6.43 -1.67
C PHE A 14 -10.13 -6.06 -1.48
N TRP A 15 -9.39 -6.77 -0.63
CA TRP A 15 -7.96 -6.58 -0.46
C TRP A 15 -7.19 -6.74 -1.77
N PHE A 16 -7.54 -7.77 -2.55
CA PHE A 16 -6.93 -8.00 -3.85
C PHE A 16 -7.18 -6.81 -4.80
N MET A 17 -8.43 -6.36 -4.94
CA MET A 17 -8.77 -5.28 -5.87
C MET A 17 -8.22 -3.93 -5.44
N ILE A 18 -8.21 -3.62 -4.15
CA ILE A 18 -7.59 -2.40 -3.60
C ILE A 18 -6.11 -2.38 -3.98
N SER A 19 -5.40 -3.45 -3.68
CA SER A 19 -3.96 -3.55 -3.95
C SER A 19 -3.64 -3.48 -5.44
N PHE A 20 -4.44 -4.18 -6.26
CA PHE A 20 -4.28 -4.21 -7.72
C PHE A 20 -4.33 -2.79 -8.33
N ILE A 21 -5.28 -1.96 -7.87
CA ILE A 21 -5.42 -0.58 -8.35
C ILE A 21 -4.36 0.35 -7.76
N THR A 22 -4.01 0.16 -6.47
CA THR A 22 -3.07 1.05 -5.77
C THR A 22 -1.64 0.92 -6.29
N ASN A 23 -1.15 -0.31 -6.49
CA ASN A 23 0.28 -0.58 -6.70
C ASN A 23 0.70 -0.68 -8.18
N ILE A 24 -0.19 -0.29 -9.11
CA ILE A 24 0.13 -0.22 -10.53
C ILE A 24 0.79 1.10 -10.94
N ILE A 25 0.78 2.10 -10.07
CA ILE A 25 1.28 3.47 -10.37
C ILE A 25 2.78 3.44 -10.69
N GLY A 26 3.59 2.68 -9.95
CA GLY A 26 5.04 2.66 -10.14
C GLY A 26 5.48 2.31 -11.57
N PRO A 27 5.00 1.20 -12.16
CA PRO A 27 5.28 0.86 -13.55
C PRO A 27 4.82 1.90 -14.59
N LEU A 28 3.77 2.68 -14.28
CA LEU A 28 3.22 3.71 -15.18
C LEU A 28 4.05 5.01 -15.21
N ILE A 29 4.87 5.28 -14.21
CA ILE A 29 5.60 6.54 -14.10
C ILE A 29 6.43 6.86 -15.35
N PRO A 30 7.22 5.94 -15.93
CA PRO A 30 7.97 6.23 -17.14
C PRO A 30 7.09 6.66 -18.32
N ASP A 31 6.01 5.91 -18.60
CA ASP A 31 5.09 6.24 -19.70
C ASP A 31 4.41 7.60 -19.50
N ILE A 32 4.08 7.95 -18.23
CA ILE A 32 3.46 9.23 -17.88
C ILE A 32 4.45 10.37 -18.13
N ILE A 33 5.72 10.21 -17.71
CA ILE A 33 6.78 11.19 -17.93
C ILE A 33 6.96 11.45 -19.42
N ASP A 34 7.10 10.36 -20.21
CA ASP A 34 7.36 10.45 -21.64
C ASP A 34 6.17 11.04 -22.40
N ASN A 35 4.94 10.63 -22.10
CA ASN A 35 3.74 11.06 -22.82
C ASN A 35 3.29 12.49 -22.49
N PHE A 36 3.47 12.90 -21.24
CA PHE A 36 3.14 14.28 -20.82
C PHE A 36 4.34 15.25 -20.86
N HIS A 37 5.51 14.76 -21.35
CA HIS A 37 6.74 15.55 -21.46
C HIS A 37 7.14 16.25 -20.17
N LEU A 38 7.06 15.53 -19.06
CA LEU A 38 7.39 16.07 -17.74
C LEU A 38 8.90 16.28 -17.62
N GLN A 39 9.34 17.52 -17.48
CA GLN A 39 10.76 17.88 -17.41
C GLN A 39 11.35 17.62 -16.01
N GLU A 40 10.52 17.70 -14.97
CA GLU A 40 10.92 17.53 -13.58
C GLU A 40 10.33 16.24 -13.01
N LEU A 41 11.14 15.44 -12.34
CA LEU A 41 10.72 14.23 -11.64
C LEU A 41 9.71 14.55 -10.51
N ALA A 42 9.83 15.74 -9.90
CA ALA A 42 8.90 16.20 -8.89
C ALA A 42 7.45 16.21 -9.39
N LEU A 43 7.21 16.57 -10.65
CA LEU A 43 5.89 16.53 -11.26
C LEU A 43 5.33 15.11 -11.29
N ALA A 44 6.14 14.12 -11.66
CA ALA A 44 5.74 12.72 -11.61
C ALA A 44 5.53 12.22 -10.18
N GLY A 45 6.29 12.72 -9.21
CA GLY A 45 6.12 12.46 -7.79
C GLY A 45 4.76 12.89 -7.22
N PHE A 46 4.10 13.88 -7.84
CA PHE A 46 2.74 14.28 -7.44
C PHE A 46 1.68 13.21 -7.74
N ILE A 47 1.93 12.24 -8.61
CA ILE A 47 0.96 11.19 -8.95
C ILE A 47 0.70 10.29 -7.73
N PRO A 48 1.69 9.57 -7.16
CA PRO A 48 1.48 8.82 -5.93
C PRO A 48 1.12 9.74 -4.75
N THR A 49 1.65 10.97 -4.71
CA THR A 49 1.30 11.94 -3.66
C THR A 49 -0.19 12.24 -3.67
N SER A 50 -0.79 12.57 -4.81
CA SER A 50 -2.23 12.86 -4.90
C SER A 50 -3.09 11.67 -4.51
N PHE A 51 -2.65 10.45 -4.83
CA PHE A 51 -3.34 9.24 -4.41
C PHE A 51 -3.29 9.03 -2.89
N PHE A 52 -2.09 9.05 -2.30
CA PHE A 52 -1.92 8.69 -0.89
C PHE A 52 -2.26 9.81 0.09
N ILE A 53 -2.20 11.09 -0.31
CA ILE A 53 -2.65 12.20 0.55
C ILE A 53 -4.15 12.09 0.88
N ALA A 54 -4.92 11.46 -0.01
CA ALA A 54 -6.33 11.17 0.21
C ALA A 54 -6.57 10.33 1.48
N TYR A 55 -5.64 9.45 1.85
CA TYR A 55 -5.73 8.66 3.08
C TYR A 55 -5.68 9.55 4.33
N ALA A 56 -4.83 10.57 4.35
CA ALA A 56 -4.80 11.54 5.44
C ALA A 56 -6.10 12.33 5.56
N VAL A 57 -6.73 12.65 4.44
CA VAL A 57 -7.95 13.47 4.39
C VAL A 57 -9.19 12.68 4.83
N ILE A 58 -9.35 11.43 4.34
CA ILE A 58 -10.64 10.74 4.43
C ILE A 58 -10.69 9.64 5.51
N SER A 59 -9.56 9.13 6.04
CA SER A 59 -9.58 7.96 6.93
C SER A 59 -10.36 8.22 8.23
N ILE A 60 -10.17 9.38 8.88
CA ILE A 60 -10.96 9.75 10.06
C ILE A 60 -12.44 10.00 9.73
N PRO A 61 -12.79 10.83 8.72
CA PRO A 61 -14.17 10.97 8.27
C PRO A 61 -14.84 9.66 7.88
N ALA A 62 -14.14 8.72 7.22
CA ALA A 62 -14.68 7.42 6.86
C ALA A 62 -15.08 6.59 8.10
N GLY A 63 -14.25 6.60 9.14
CA GLY A 63 -14.58 5.96 10.42
C GLY A 63 -15.88 6.51 11.02
N LEU A 64 -16.02 7.83 11.05
CA LEU A 64 -17.26 8.49 11.53
C LEU A 64 -18.48 8.16 10.66
N LEU A 65 -18.30 8.04 9.34
CA LEU A 65 -19.38 7.64 8.43
C LEU A 65 -19.84 6.20 8.66
N ILE A 66 -18.92 5.28 9.00
CA ILE A 66 -19.24 3.88 9.35
C ILE A 66 -20.13 3.86 10.60
N GLU A 67 -19.80 4.64 11.63
CA GLU A 67 -20.58 4.72 12.87
C GLU A 67 -21.97 5.33 12.64
N LYS A 68 -22.04 6.39 11.82
CA LYS A 68 -23.28 7.16 11.60
C LYS A 68 -24.26 6.47 10.65
N TYR A 69 -23.79 5.87 9.56
CA TYR A 69 -24.64 5.34 8.50
C TYR A 69 -24.63 3.81 8.46
N SER A 70 -23.64 3.21 7.81
CA SER A 70 -23.40 1.76 7.78
C SER A 70 -22.12 1.45 6.99
N GLN A 71 -21.57 0.24 7.19
CA GLN A 71 -20.43 -0.23 6.39
C GLN A 71 -20.80 -0.34 4.90
N LYS A 72 -22.01 -0.83 4.59
CA LYS A 72 -22.47 -0.97 3.20
C LYS A 72 -22.49 0.37 2.48
N PHE A 73 -22.93 1.43 3.14
CA PHE A 73 -22.90 2.79 2.60
C PHE A 73 -21.47 3.25 2.30
N VAL A 74 -20.56 3.08 3.27
CA VAL A 74 -19.16 3.51 3.13
C VAL A 74 -18.43 2.68 2.06
N LEU A 75 -18.69 1.36 1.97
CA LEU A 75 -18.16 0.51 0.92
C LEU A 75 -18.67 0.91 -0.46
N SER A 76 -19.97 1.23 -0.58
CA SER A 76 -20.57 1.68 -1.85
C SER A 76 -19.96 3.01 -2.32
N LEU A 77 -19.78 3.97 -1.40
CA LEU A 77 -19.13 5.23 -1.69
C LEU A 77 -17.62 5.02 -1.99
N GLY A 78 -16.98 4.13 -1.21
CA GLY A 78 -15.58 3.75 -1.39
C GLY A 78 -15.28 3.14 -2.74
N TRP A 79 -16.21 2.40 -3.35
CA TRP A 79 -16.08 1.93 -4.74
C TRP A 79 -16.59 2.96 -5.77
N GLY A 80 -17.57 3.79 -5.41
CA GLY A 80 -18.10 4.83 -6.29
C GLY A 80 -17.08 5.91 -6.67
N LEU A 81 -16.23 6.31 -5.72
CA LEU A 81 -15.18 7.30 -5.96
C LEU A 81 -14.13 6.81 -6.97
N PRO A 82 -13.55 5.59 -6.85
CA PRO A 82 -12.66 5.05 -7.87
C PRO A 82 -13.30 4.90 -9.25
N LEU A 83 -14.59 4.58 -9.32
CA LEU A 83 -15.32 4.57 -10.60
C LEU A 83 -15.30 5.94 -11.25
N LEU A 84 -15.65 6.98 -10.48
CA LEU A 84 -15.66 8.36 -10.97
C LEU A 84 -14.26 8.84 -11.37
N GLY A 85 -13.24 8.58 -10.53
CA GLY A 85 -11.85 8.94 -10.83
C GLY A 85 -11.34 8.25 -12.09
N SER A 86 -11.57 6.95 -12.24
CA SER A 86 -11.13 6.19 -13.41
C SER A 86 -11.83 6.64 -14.69
N LEU A 87 -13.15 6.88 -14.64
CA LEU A 87 -13.92 7.42 -15.77
C LEU A 87 -13.43 8.81 -16.17
N LEU A 88 -13.19 9.69 -15.20
CA LEU A 88 -12.72 11.04 -15.45
C LEU A 88 -11.44 11.05 -16.26
N PHE A 89 -10.44 10.26 -15.85
CA PHE A 89 -9.17 10.20 -16.57
C PHE A 89 -9.28 9.45 -17.90
N ALA A 90 -10.02 8.35 -17.96
CA ALA A 90 -10.21 7.59 -19.18
C ALA A 90 -10.86 8.41 -20.33
N LEU A 91 -11.75 9.36 -19.97
CA LEU A 91 -12.42 10.25 -20.91
C LEU A 91 -11.62 11.50 -21.26
N MET A 92 -10.81 12.01 -20.33
CA MET A 92 -10.07 13.25 -20.49
C MET A 92 -8.60 13.07 -20.04
N PRO A 93 -7.77 12.33 -20.81
CA PRO A 93 -6.39 12.03 -20.43
C PRO A 93 -5.51 13.29 -20.53
N SER A 94 -5.31 13.95 -19.38
CA SER A 94 -4.39 15.06 -19.22
C SER A 94 -3.73 15.00 -17.84
N PHE A 95 -2.56 15.60 -17.66
CA PHE A 95 -1.82 15.49 -16.40
C PHE A 95 -2.59 16.06 -15.19
N PRO A 96 -3.24 17.24 -15.25
CA PRO A 96 -4.06 17.71 -14.12
C PRO A 96 -5.24 16.79 -13.79
N VAL A 97 -5.88 16.22 -14.81
CA VAL A 97 -6.97 15.25 -14.63
C VAL A 97 -6.45 13.94 -14.03
N LEU A 98 -5.23 13.51 -14.38
CA LEU A 98 -4.58 12.35 -13.77
C LEU A 98 -4.40 12.55 -12.26
N LEU A 99 -3.93 13.71 -11.82
CA LEU A 99 -3.76 14.02 -10.39
C LEU A 99 -5.11 14.02 -9.65
N LEU A 100 -6.14 14.66 -10.24
CA LEU A 100 -7.49 14.68 -9.67
C LEU A 100 -8.11 13.29 -9.63
N SER A 101 -7.93 12.50 -10.67
CA SER A 101 -8.36 11.10 -10.75
C SER A 101 -7.67 10.26 -9.67
N SER A 102 -6.34 10.35 -9.55
CA SER A 102 -5.55 9.64 -8.55
C SER A 102 -6.00 9.99 -7.13
N PHE A 103 -6.24 11.27 -6.83
CA PHE A 103 -6.78 11.70 -5.55
C PHE A 103 -8.18 11.11 -5.28
N THR A 104 -9.06 11.15 -6.28
CA THR A 104 -10.44 10.63 -6.15
C THR A 104 -10.44 9.11 -5.94
N ILE A 105 -9.58 8.37 -6.66
CA ILE A 105 -9.39 6.94 -6.48
C ILE A 105 -8.83 6.67 -5.06
N GLY A 106 -7.84 7.45 -4.63
CA GLY A 106 -7.25 7.34 -3.29
C GLY A 106 -8.26 7.55 -2.16
N LEU A 107 -9.18 8.52 -2.28
CA LEU A 107 -10.27 8.72 -1.32
C LEU A 107 -11.11 7.44 -1.17
N GLY A 108 -11.49 6.83 -2.29
CA GLY A 108 -12.25 5.57 -2.27
C GLY A 108 -11.48 4.43 -1.64
N MET A 109 -10.21 4.24 -2.02
CA MET A 109 -9.36 3.16 -1.48
C MET A 109 -9.16 3.29 0.03
N ALA A 110 -8.94 4.51 0.55
CA ALA A 110 -8.84 4.78 1.97
C ALA A 110 -10.15 4.46 2.73
N MET A 111 -11.31 4.81 2.16
CA MET A 111 -12.62 4.46 2.74
C MET A 111 -12.83 2.95 2.80
N LEU A 112 -12.45 2.23 1.74
CA LEU A 112 -12.53 0.78 1.69
C LEU A 112 -11.65 0.14 2.77
N GLN A 113 -10.38 0.53 2.88
CA GLN A 113 -9.45 -0.02 3.87
C GLN A 113 -9.92 0.27 5.31
N THR A 114 -10.43 1.46 5.59
CA THR A 114 -10.97 1.82 6.90
C THR A 114 -12.16 0.92 7.27
N THR A 115 -12.95 0.47 6.27
CA THR A 115 -14.15 -0.34 6.50
C THR A 115 -13.84 -1.82 6.61
N ILE A 116 -12.92 -2.37 5.78
CA ILE A 116 -12.68 -3.81 5.72
C ILE A 116 -11.88 -4.34 6.91
N ASN A 117 -11.04 -3.52 7.55
CA ASN A 117 -10.28 -3.94 8.73
C ASN A 117 -11.19 -4.39 9.90
N PRO A 118 -12.12 -3.56 10.42
CA PRO A 118 -13.04 -4.01 11.45
C PRO A 118 -14.00 -5.10 10.95
N LEU A 119 -14.40 -5.07 9.67
CA LEU A 119 -15.24 -6.10 9.09
C LEU A 119 -14.56 -7.48 9.08
N THR A 120 -13.24 -7.53 8.86
CA THR A 120 -12.43 -8.75 8.96
C THR A 120 -12.50 -9.36 10.35
N ARG A 121 -12.40 -8.52 11.39
CA ARG A 121 -12.47 -8.97 12.79
C ARG A 121 -13.83 -9.58 13.12
N VAL A 122 -14.92 -8.92 12.70
CA VAL A 122 -16.27 -9.41 12.96
C VAL A 122 -16.62 -10.66 12.17
N ALA A 123 -16.24 -10.73 10.88
CA ALA A 123 -16.55 -11.86 10.01
C ALA A 123 -15.71 -13.11 10.31
N GLY A 124 -14.43 -12.92 10.62
CA GLY A 124 -13.48 -14.02 10.92
C GLY A 124 -13.50 -14.48 12.37
N GLY A 125 -14.05 -13.65 13.28
CA GLY A 125 -13.99 -13.84 14.72
C GLY A 125 -12.70 -13.26 15.32
N GLU A 126 -12.82 -12.69 16.54
CA GLU A 126 -11.72 -12.02 17.22
C GLU A 126 -10.49 -12.91 17.42
N GLU A 127 -10.70 -14.18 17.73
CA GLU A 127 -9.64 -15.19 17.94
C GLU A 127 -8.83 -15.48 16.67
N ASN A 128 -9.43 -15.31 15.48
CA ASN A 128 -8.80 -15.54 14.19
C ASN A 128 -8.41 -14.24 13.46
N PHE A 129 -8.61 -13.09 14.10
CA PHE A 129 -8.36 -11.79 13.48
C PHE A 129 -6.91 -11.65 12.98
N ALA A 130 -5.93 -12.06 13.81
CA ALA A 130 -4.52 -12.02 13.42
C ALA A 130 -4.25 -12.88 12.17
N PHE A 131 -4.82 -14.08 12.09
CA PHE A 131 -4.67 -14.97 10.93
C PHE A 131 -5.26 -14.34 9.67
N PHE A 132 -6.49 -13.82 9.74
CA PHE A 132 -7.15 -13.22 8.57
C PHE A 132 -6.52 -11.89 8.17
N SER A 133 -5.95 -11.13 9.10
CA SER A 133 -5.19 -9.91 8.80
C SER A 133 -3.92 -10.21 8.01
N VAL A 134 -3.18 -11.25 8.42
CA VAL A 134 -1.99 -11.71 7.68
C VAL A 134 -2.38 -12.27 6.32
N MET A 135 -3.48 -13.00 6.23
CA MET A 135 -4.00 -13.51 4.95
C MET A 135 -4.40 -12.35 4.03
N GLY A 136 -5.02 -11.29 4.58
CA GLY A 136 -5.32 -10.05 3.84
C GLY A 136 -4.05 -9.39 3.29
N GLN A 137 -2.99 -9.29 4.10
CA GLN A 137 -1.69 -8.76 3.67
C GLN A 137 -1.03 -9.61 2.57
N LEU A 138 -1.13 -10.94 2.69
CA LEU A 138 -0.63 -11.86 1.67
C LEU A 138 -1.37 -11.68 0.34
N VAL A 139 -2.70 -11.58 0.39
CA VAL A 139 -3.54 -11.33 -0.80
C VAL A 139 -3.23 -9.96 -1.41
N PHE A 140 -3.03 -8.94 -0.56
CA PHE A 140 -2.62 -7.59 -0.99
C PHE A 140 -1.28 -7.63 -1.75
N SER A 141 -0.26 -8.23 -1.17
CA SER A 141 1.07 -8.35 -1.81
C SER A 141 1.01 -9.20 -3.08
N GLY A 142 0.19 -10.26 -3.10
CA GLY A 142 -0.04 -11.08 -4.30
C GLY A 142 -0.70 -10.31 -5.44
N ALA A 143 -1.66 -9.45 -5.14
CA ALA A 143 -2.28 -8.58 -6.15
C ALA A 143 -1.30 -7.53 -6.69
N SER A 144 -0.46 -6.97 -5.82
CA SER A 144 0.63 -6.06 -6.22
C SER A 144 1.67 -6.73 -7.12
N PHE A 145 1.90 -8.04 -6.93
CA PHE A 145 2.73 -8.83 -7.83
C PHE A 145 2.10 -9.00 -9.22
N VAL A 146 0.78 -9.19 -9.29
CA VAL A 146 0.05 -9.43 -10.56
C VAL A 146 -0.16 -8.13 -11.35
N SER A 147 -0.37 -7.00 -10.66
CA SER A 147 -0.78 -5.75 -11.33
C SER A 147 0.22 -5.24 -12.38
N PRO A 148 1.56 -5.25 -12.17
CA PRO A 148 2.53 -4.86 -13.18
C PRO A 148 2.54 -5.77 -14.41
N GLN A 149 2.29 -7.09 -14.24
CA GLN A 149 2.23 -8.01 -15.39
C GLN A 149 0.98 -7.76 -16.24
N VAL A 150 -0.16 -7.43 -15.59
CA VAL A 150 -1.38 -7.05 -16.34
C VAL A 150 -1.12 -5.77 -17.13
N TYR A 151 -0.47 -4.76 -16.54
CA TYR A 151 -0.06 -3.54 -17.22
C TYR A 151 0.82 -3.86 -18.43
N SER A 152 1.93 -4.56 -18.24
CA SER A 152 2.89 -4.89 -19.29
C SER A 152 2.22 -5.63 -20.45
N ASN A 153 1.45 -6.68 -20.16
CA ASN A 153 0.75 -7.47 -21.18
C ASN A 153 -0.31 -6.64 -21.94
N LEU A 154 -1.04 -5.77 -21.24
CA LEU A 154 -2.08 -4.95 -21.85
C LEU A 154 -1.47 -3.91 -22.78
N VAL A 155 -0.45 -3.17 -22.32
CA VAL A 155 0.23 -2.15 -23.12
C VAL A 155 0.90 -2.79 -24.33
N ALA A 156 1.64 -3.91 -24.16
CA ALA A 156 2.27 -4.62 -25.26
C ALA A 156 1.25 -5.09 -26.31
N SER A 157 0.10 -5.62 -25.88
CA SER A 157 -0.96 -6.07 -26.78
C SER A 157 -1.56 -4.93 -27.60
N LEU A 158 -1.78 -3.76 -26.98
CA LEU A 158 -2.37 -2.58 -27.63
C LEU A 158 -1.36 -1.88 -28.56
N SER A 159 -0.08 -1.88 -28.19
CA SER A 159 0.99 -1.27 -28.99
C SER A 159 1.41 -2.12 -30.20
N SER A 160 1.06 -3.41 -30.24
CA SER A 160 1.43 -4.32 -31.33
C SER A 160 0.78 -4.00 -32.69
N GLY A 161 -0.19 -3.09 -32.72
CA GLY A 161 -0.95 -2.74 -33.96
C GLY A 161 -1.89 -3.84 -34.47
N GLN A 162 -1.94 -5.01 -33.80
CA GLN A 162 -2.81 -6.10 -34.18
C GLN A 162 -4.24 -5.89 -33.64
N LYS A 163 -5.23 -6.42 -34.36
CA LYS A 163 -6.61 -6.43 -33.86
C LYS A 163 -6.73 -7.38 -32.69
N CYS A 164 -6.99 -6.82 -31.50
CA CYS A 164 -7.24 -7.60 -30.30
C CYS A 164 -8.68 -8.14 -30.29
N SER A 165 -8.92 -9.26 -29.60
CA SER A 165 -10.22 -9.89 -29.42
C SER A 165 -10.67 -9.87 -27.96
N GLY A 166 -11.96 -10.09 -27.68
CA GLY A 166 -12.49 -10.12 -26.33
C GLY A 166 -12.38 -8.78 -25.60
N ILE A 167 -12.03 -8.83 -24.32
CA ILE A 167 -11.91 -7.63 -23.46
C ILE A 167 -10.85 -6.67 -24.01
N THR A 168 -9.70 -7.17 -24.43
CA THR A 168 -8.61 -6.35 -24.99
C THR A 168 -9.05 -5.61 -26.25
N GLY A 169 -9.90 -6.24 -27.09
CA GLY A 169 -10.45 -5.59 -28.29
C GLY A 169 -11.45 -4.48 -27.95
N VAL A 170 -12.19 -4.58 -26.84
CA VAL A 170 -13.04 -3.49 -26.35
C VAL A 170 -12.17 -2.35 -25.84
N LEU A 171 -11.16 -2.65 -25.04
CA LEU A 171 -10.23 -1.66 -24.50
C LEU A 171 -9.49 -0.93 -25.62
N GLN A 172 -9.08 -1.64 -26.68
CA GLN A 172 -8.44 -1.05 -27.85
C GLN A 172 -9.30 0.01 -28.56
N LYS A 173 -10.62 -0.20 -28.62
CA LYS A 173 -11.55 0.77 -29.22
C LYS A 173 -11.79 2.01 -28.36
N LEU A 174 -11.70 1.87 -27.05
CA LEU A 174 -11.96 2.94 -26.06
C LEU A 174 -10.73 3.78 -25.76
N THR A 175 -9.53 3.26 -26.07
CA THR A 175 -8.25 3.88 -25.69
C THR A 175 -7.66 4.64 -26.87
N PRO A 176 -7.16 5.88 -26.68
CA PRO A 176 -6.40 6.58 -27.70
C PRO A 176 -5.16 5.77 -28.11
N ALA A 177 -4.90 5.65 -29.43
CA ALA A 177 -3.78 4.85 -29.94
C ALA A 177 -2.40 5.36 -29.45
N GLU A 178 -2.30 6.66 -29.17
CA GLU A 178 -1.10 7.32 -28.67
C GLU A 178 -0.84 7.08 -27.17
N LEU A 179 -1.86 6.64 -26.41
CA LEU A 179 -1.82 6.46 -24.97
C LEU A 179 -2.32 5.06 -24.57
N PRO A 180 -1.66 3.97 -24.96
CA PRO A 180 -2.14 2.61 -24.73
C PRO A 180 -2.31 2.27 -23.25
N TRP A 181 -1.55 2.87 -22.36
CA TRP A 181 -1.63 2.68 -20.92
C TRP A 181 -2.91 3.25 -20.27
N VAL A 182 -3.62 4.18 -20.94
CA VAL A 182 -4.93 4.69 -20.50
C VAL A 182 -5.98 3.57 -20.49
N SER A 183 -5.77 2.48 -21.23
CA SER A 183 -6.61 1.29 -21.20
C SER A 183 -6.78 0.69 -19.80
N LEU A 184 -5.82 0.87 -18.91
CA LEU A 184 -5.92 0.45 -17.51
C LEU A 184 -7.04 1.16 -16.76
N TYR A 185 -7.28 2.42 -17.05
CA TYR A 185 -8.36 3.17 -16.39
C TYR A 185 -9.74 2.66 -16.87
N TRP A 186 -9.87 2.26 -18.14
CA TRP A 186 -11.06 1.56 -18.62
C TRP A 186 -11.22 0.18 -17.98
N LEU A 187 -10.12 -0.55 -17.77
CA LEU A 187 -10.14 -1.79 -17.01
C LEU A 187 -10.59 -1.57 -15.56
N PHE A 188 -10.11 -0.52 -14.90
CA PHE A 188 -10.55 -0.14 -13.54
C PHE A 188 -12.04 0.19 -13.50
N VAL A 189 -12.55 0.92 -14.49
CA VAL A 189 -14.00 1.18 -14.62
C VAL A 189 -14.79 -0.13 -14.62
N GLY A 190 -14.37 -1.12 -15.42
CA GLY A 190 -15.04 -2.43 -15.48
C GLY A 190 -14.97 -3.19 -14.15
N ILE A 191 -13.79 -3.28 -13.54
CA ILE A 191 -13.57 -3.96 -12.26
C ILE A 191 -14.40 -3.30 -11.15
N VAL A 192 -14.31 -1.99 -11.03
CA VAL A 192 -14.98 -1.24 -9.96
C VAL A 192 -16.49 -1.28 -10.11
N ALA A 193 -17.02 -1.24 -11.34
CA ALA A 193 -18.45 -1.43 -11.59
C ALA A 193 -18.94 -2.79 -11.09
N VAL A 194 -18.18 -3.86 -11.35
CA VAL A 194 -18.48 -5.21 -10.83
C VAL A 194 -18.45 -5.21 -9.30
N MET A 195 -17.47 -4.55 -8.67
CA MET A 195 -17.35 -4.49 -7.21
C MET A 195 -18.53 -3.73 -6.57
N ILE A 196 -19.02 -2.66 -7.20
CA ILE A 196 -20.22 -1.94 -6.76
C ILE A 196 -21.45 -2.87 -6.81
N ILE A 197 -21.63 -3.60 -7.90
CA ILE A 197 -22.76 -4.54 -8.04
C ILE A 197 -22.68 -5.59 -6.92
N ILE A 198 -21.50 -6.16 -6.66
CA ILE A 198 -21.27 -7.13 -5.58
C ILE A 198 -21.69 -6.53 -4.23
N VAL A 199 -21.23 -5.32 -3.89
CA VAL A 199 -21.57 -4.67 -2.61
C VAL A 199 -23.06 -4.38 -2.50
N LEU A 200 -23.71 -3.95 -3.58
CA LEU A 200 -25.16 -3.64 -3.58
C LEU A 200 -26.03 -4.88 -3.39
N VAL A 201 -25.67 -6.00 -4.02
CA VAL A 201 -26.42 -7.27 -3.97
C VAL A 201 -26.22 -7.98 -2.63
N LEU A 202 -25.02 -7.95 -2.06
CA LEU A 202 -24.70 -8.69 -0.86
C LEU A 202 -25.28 -8.07 0.42
N ARG A 203 -25.73 -8.95 1.32
CA ARG A 203 -26.14 -8.58 2.69
C ARG A 203 -24.94 -8.67 3.61
N LEU A 204 -24.38 -7.52 3.95
CA LEU A 204 -23.28 -7.43 4.91
C LEU A 204 -23.81 -7.40 6.34
N PRO A 205 -23.13 -8.05 7.31
CA PRO A 205 -23.50 -7.97 8.72
C PRO A 205 -23.33 -6.54 9.22
N LYS A 206 -24.18 -6.15 10.16
CA LYS A 206 -23.95 -4.90 10.90
C LYS A 206 -22.74 -5.09 11.82
N LEU A 207 -21.81 -4.13 11.81
CA LEU A 207 -20.75 -4.06 12.80
C LEU A 207 -21.32 -3.48 14.09
N ASP A 208 -21.51 -4.33 15.09
CA ASP A 208 -21.62 -3.85 16.46
C ASP A 208 -20.18 -3.63 16.95
N LEU A 209 -19.67 -2.42 16.74
CA LEU A 209 -18.35 -2.04 17.25
C LEU A 209 -18.41 -2.06 18.78
N ASN A 210 -17.47 -2.76 19.42
CA ASN A 210 -17.30 -2.72 20.87
C ASN A 210 -17.05 -1.27 21.30
N ASN A 211 -17.41 -0.93 22.55
CA ASN A 211 -17.23 0.44 23.07
C ASN A 211 -15.77 0.93 22.98
N ASP A 212 -14.79 0.02 22.99
CA ASP A 212 -13.36 0.32 22.82
C ASP A 212 -12.96 0.57 21.34
N GLU A 213 -13.79 0.18 20.39
CA GLU A 213 -13.60 0.35 18.94
C GLU A 213 -14.36 1.56 18.39
N LYS A 214 -15.37 2.05 19.13
CA LYS A 214 -16.02 3.32 18.84
C LYS A 214 -14.98 4.42 18.99
N VAL A 215 -14.96 5.37 18.05
CA VAL A 215 -14.09 6.55 18.17
C VAL A 215 -14.39 7.22 19.49
N SER A 216 -13.60 6.89 20.51
CA SER A 216 -13.73 7.48 21.83
C SER A 216 -13.52 8.98 21.66
N GLY A 217 -14.53 9.78 21.71
CA GLY A 217 -14.65 11.18 21.35
C GLY A 217 -13.35 12.01 21.37
N ILE A 218 -13.39 13.25 20.98
CA ILE A 218 -12.26 14.21 20.87
C ILE A 218 -11.31 14.17 22.09
N HIS A 219 -11.81 13.76 23.28
CA HIS A 219 -10.99 13.63 24.49
C HIS A 219 -9.87 12.58 24.35
N ALA A 220 -10.16 11.40 23.77
CA ALA A 220 -9.16 10.35 23.59
C ALA A 220 -8.01 10.82 22.65
N TYR A 221 -8.36 11.49 21.55
CA TYR A 221 -7.35 12.07 20.65
C TYR A 221 -6.50 13.12 21.37
N LYS A 222 -7.10 14.01 22.18
CA LYS A 222 -6.35 15.01 22.94
C LYS A 222 -5.37 14.38 23.94
N GLU A 223 -5.77 13.30 24.62
CA GLU A 223 -4.88 12.59 25.56
C GLU A 223 -3.75 11.86 24.83
N LEU A 224 -4.05 11.20 23.69
CA LEU A 224 -3.04 10.56 22.88
C LEU A 224 -2.01 11.54 22.32
N LEU A 225 -2.45 12.72 21.89
CA LEU A 225 -1.56 13.79 21.38
C LEU A 225 -0.66 14.39 22.47
N LYS A 226 -0.90 14.16 23.76
CA LYS A 226 0.04 14.52 24.85
C LYS A 226 1.15 13.47 25.04
N ASN A 227 0.97 12.27 24.52
CA ASN A 227 1.92 11.17 24.70
C ASN A 227 3.00 11.21 23.62
N LYS A 228 4.28 11.34 24.01
CA LYS A 228 5.42 11.34 23.10
C LYS A 228 5.52 10.09 22.22
N TYR A 229 5.11 8.93 22.72
CA TYR A 229 5.12 7.68 21.94
C TYR A 229 4.14 7.72 20.77
N THR A 230 3.06 8.49 20.86
CA THR A 230 2.13 8.70 19.75
C THR A 230 2.86 9.31 18.55
N TYR A 231 3.61 10.38 18.75
CA TYR A 231 4.39 11.02 17.67
C TYR A 231 5.52 10.16 17.16
N LEU A 232 6.23 9.47 18.06
CA LEU A 232 7.35 8.62 17.67
C LEU A 232 6.89 7.42 16.81
N PHE A 233 5.79 6.77 17.17
CA PHE A 233 5.25 5.68 16.37
C PHE A 233 4.53 6.16 15.13
N PHE A 234 3.85 7.32 15.18
CA PHE A 234 3.30 7.98 14.00
C PHE A 234 4.38 8.23 12.96
N LEU A 235 5.50 8.84 13.36
CA LEU A 235 6.65 9.05 12.49
C LEU A 235 7.25 7.72 12.03
N GLY A 236 7.22 6.67 12.86
CA GLY A 236 7.67 5.32 12.49
C GLY A 236 6.89 4.72 11.34
N ILE A 237 5.56 4.78 11.38
CA ILE A 237 4.70 4.32 10.29
C ILE A 237 4.87 5.22 9.07
N LEU A 238 4.92 6.54 9.25
CA LEU A 238 5.14 7.49 8.16
C LEU A 238 6.47 7.22 7.43
N CYS A 239 7.56 6.99 8.17
CA CYS A 239 8.86 6.65 7.58
C CYS A 239 8.84 5.28 6.88
N TYR A 240 8.13 4.28 7.44
CA TYR A 240 7.99 2.99 6.79
C TYR A 240 7.28 3.12 5.44
N GLU A 241 6.14 3.79 5.41
CA GLU A 241 5.35 4.00 4.19
C GLU A 241 6.15 4.84 3.15
N ALA A 242 6.88 5.85 3.62
CA ALA A 242 7.78 6.62 2.76
C ALA A 242 8.90 5.76 2.19
N THR A 243 9.44 4.79 2.96
CA THR A 243 10.44 3.82 2.50
C THR A 243 9.86 2.91 1.43
N GLU A 244 8.71 2.30 1.69
CA GLU A 244 8.06 1.32 0.83
C GLU A 244 7.65 1.94 -0.50
N GLN A 245 6.83 2.97 -0.46
CA GLN A 245 6.30 3.62 -1.65
C GLN A 245 7.35 4.51 -2.33
N GLY A 246 8.24 5.13 -1.56
CA GLY A 246 9.39 5.88 -2.09
C GLY A 246 10.35 5.02 -2.90
N CYS A 247 10.44 3.71 -2.61
CA CYS A 247 11.18 2.77 -3.44
C CYS A 247 10.33 2.24 -4.59
N ALA A 248 9.18 1.63 -4.28
CA ALA A 248 8.37 0.89 -5.24
C ALA A 248 7.97 1.72 -6.47
N ASN A 249 7.66 3.00 -6.29
CA ASN A 249 7.26 3.88 -7.38
C ASN A 249 8.42 4.26 -8.33
N TRP A 250 9.66 4.19 -7.88
CA TRP A 250 10.81 4.62 -8.67
C TRP A 250 11.67 3.48 -9.21
N ILE A 251 11.39 2.22 -8.90
CA ILE A 251 12.14 1.05 -9.38
C ILE A 251 12.24 1.05 -10.91
N SER A 252 11.11 1.15 -11.59
CA SER A 252 11.04 1.07 -13.07
C SER A 252 11.84 2.19 -13.71
N LYS A 253 11.65 3.43 -13.26
CA LYS A 253 12.39 4.61 -13.73
C LYS A 253 13.86 4.53 -13.44
N PHE A 254 14.24 4.06 -12.25
CA PHE A 254 15.65 3.88 -11.87
C PHE A 254 16.37 2.87 -12.78
N LEU A 255 15.74 1.73 -13.06
CA LEU A 255 16.29 0.71 -13.96
C LEU A 255 16.39 1.21 -15.40
N GLN A 256 15.45 2.04 -15.85
CA GLN A 256 15.50 2.70 -17.15
C GLN A 256 16.70 3.68 -17.23
N ASP A 257 16.80 4.62 -16.28
CA ASP A 257 17.78 5.71 -16.35
C ASP A 257 19.22 5.27 -16.12
N TYR A 258 19.44 4.31 -15.23
CA TYR A 258 20.81 3.92 -14.82
C TYR A 258 21.30 2.62 -15.46
N HIS A 259 20.39 1.81 -16.00
CA HIS A 259 20.74 0.50 -16.55
C HIS A 259 20.15 0.25 -17.95
N SER A 260 19.49 1.25 -18.55
CA SER A 260 18.86 1.19 -19.88
C SER A 260 17.93 -0.02 -20.06
N MET A 261 17.26 -0.43 -18.98
CA MET A 261 16.29 -1.53 -18.98
C MET A 261 14.93 -1.01 -19.42
N ASP A 262 14.23 -1.80 -20.23
CA ASP A 262 12.89 -1.44 -20.70
C ASP A 262 11.89 -1.37 -19.54
N PRO A 263 11.23 -0.21 -19.34
CA PRO A 263 10.32 0.00 -18.20
C PRO A 263 9.04 -0.83 -18.29
N GLN A 264 8.56 -1.13 -19.50
CA GLN A 264 7.30 -1.85 -19.70
C GLN A 264 7.44 -3.37 -19.46
N THR A 265 8.64 -3.92 -19.60
CA THR A 265 8.91 -5.35 -19.39
C THR A 265 9.75 -5.59 -18.14
N VAL A 266 11.03 -5.23 -18.17
CA VAL A 266 11.96 -5.48 -17.05
C VAL A 266 11.61 -4.62 -15.84
N GLY A 267 11.32 -3.34 -16.02
CA GLY A 267 10.95 -2.43 -14.95
C GLY A 267 9.67 -2.86 -14.27
N ALA A 268 8.60 -3.12 -15.02
CA ALA A 268 7.32 -3.60 -14.50
C ALA A 268 7.48 -4.97 -13.79
N SER A 269 8.29 -5.88 -14.35
CA SER A 269 8.60 -7.16 -13.70
C SER A 269 9.32 -6.99 -12.38
N ALA A 270 10.29 -6.08 -12.29
CA ALA A 270 11.04 -5.81 -11.06
C ALA A 270 10.15 -5.24 -9.95
N VAL A 271 9.21 -4.34 -10.28
CA VAL A 271 8.18 -3.85 -9.35
C VAL A 271 7.28 -4.99 -8.88
N GLY A 272 6.80 -5.84 -9.80
CA GLY A 272 6.01 -7.00 -9.43
C GLY A 272 6.77 -7.96 -8.52
N GLN A 273 8.04 -8.24 -8.82
CA GLN A 273 8.89 -9.10 -8.01
C GLN A 273 9.20 -8.50 -6.63
N PHE A 274 9.30 -7.17 -6.50
CA PHE A 274 9.41 -6.48 -5.21
C PHE A 274 8.23 -6.82 -4.30
N TRP A 275 7.00 -6.71 -4.81
CA TRP A 275 5.79 -7.06 -4.06
C TRP A 275 5.64 -8.56 -3.83
N GLY A 276 6.00 -9.38 -4.81
CA GLY A 276 6.00 -10.84 -4.67
C GLY A 276 6.97 -11.33 -3.60
N ALA A 277 8.19 -10.78 -3.57
CA ALA A 277 9.18 -11.08 -2.55
C ALA A 277 8.74 -10.60 -1.16
N MET A 278 8.03 -9.47 -1.08
CA MET A 278 7.39 -9.01 0.16
C MET A 278 6.35 -10.02 0.66
N ALA A 279 5.52 -10.60 -0.21
CA ALA A 279 4.57 -11.64 0.17
C ALA A 279 5.27 -12.88 0.77
N VAL A 280 6.36 -13.33 0.13
CA VAL A 280 7.19 -14.44 0.64
C VAL A 280 7.83 -14.05 1.98
N GLY A 281 8.31 -12.82 2.11
CA GLY A 281 8.88 -12.28 3.34
C GLY A 281 7.87 -12.24 4.50
N CYS A 282 6.59 -11.95 4.24
CA CYS A 282 5.53 -12.03 5.25
C CYS A 282 5.41 -13.46 5.81
N ILE A 283 5.43 -14.48 4.95
CA ILE A 283 5.36 -15.88 5.40
C ILE A 283 6.58 -16.25 6.24
N ALA A 284 7.78 -15.90 5.77
CA ALA A 284 9.04 -16.14 6.50
C ALA A 284 9.04 -15.38 7.85
N GLY A 285 8.56 -14.15 7.84
CA GLY A 285 8.47 -13.29 9.03
C GLY A 285 7.54 -13.84 10.11
N LEU A 286 6.41 -14.45 9.72
CA LEU A 286 5.54 -15.16 10.68
C LEU A 286 6.27 -16.29 11.40
N GLY A 287 7.10 -17.05 10.66
CA GLY A 287 7.97 -18.08 11.24
C GLY A 287 9.00 -17.46 12.19
N ALA A 288 9.66 -16.38 11.77
CA ALA A 288 10.66 -15.69 12.55
C ALA A 288 10.10 -15.11 13.88
N LEU A 289 8.89 -14.54 13.87
CA LEU A 289 8.23 -14.00 15.05
C LEU A 289 7.82 -15.06 16.09
N LYS A 290 7.68 -16.33 15.68
CA LYS A 290 7.51 -17.44 16.62
C LYS A 290 8.80 -17.85 17.32
N LEU A 291 9.95 -17.59 16.69
CA LEU A 291 11.27 -18.00 17.18
C LEU A 291 11.97 -16.88 17.96
N TRP A 292 11.80 -15.63 17.53
CA TRP A 292 12.52 -14.47 18.06
C TRP A 292 11.58 -13.34 18.49
N ASP A 293 12.10 -12.49 19.37
CA ASP A 293 11.42 -11.26 19.79
C ASP A 293 11.23 -10.31 18.58
N SER A 294 10.08 -9.64 18.55
CA SER A 294 9.70 -8.75 17.44
C SER A 294 10.72 -7.63 17.19
N LYS A 295 11.36 -7.10 18.25
CA LYS A 295 12.41 -6.07 18.10
C LYS A 295 13.65 -6.62 17.42
N ASN A 296 14.02 -7.89 17.68
CA ASN A 296 15.16 -8.52 17.02
C ASN A 296 14.85 -8.86 15.56
N VAL A 297 13.63 -9.30 15.26
CA VAL A 297 13.18 -9.50 13.88
C VAL A 297 13.22 -8.18 13.12
N LEU A 298 12.74 -7.07 13.71
CA LEU A 298 12.81 -5.74 13.11
C LEU A 298 14.25 -5.30 12.84
N LYS A 299 15.19 -5.54 13.78
CA LYS A 299 16.62 -5.23 13.60
C LYS A 299 17.19 -5.94 12.38
N VAL A 300 16.98 -7.26 12.28
CA VAL A 300 17.49 -8.07 11.18
C VAL A 300 16.88 -7.58 9.86
N ALA A 301 15.58 -7.34 9.81
CA ALA A 301 14.89 -6.84 8.63
C ALA A 301 15.46 -5.49 8.16
N CYS A 302 15.67 -4.53 9.08
CA CYS A 302 16.27 -3.24 8.73
C CYS A 302 17.73 -3.35 8.24
N VAL A 303 18.55 -4.20 8.86
CA VAL A 303 19.93 -4.44 8.39
C VAL A 303 19.91 -5.04 6.97
N MET A 304 19.05 -6.02 6.72
CA MET A 304 18.87 -6.57 5.38
C MET A 304 18.42 -5.49 4.38
N ALA A 305 17.49 -4.61 4.79
CA ALA A 305 17.03 -3.51 3.96
C ALA A 305 18.16 -2.53 3.61
N PHE A 306 19.03 -2.17 4.54
CA PHE A 306 20.20 -1.34 4.25
C PHE A 306 21.12 -1.97 3.22
N ILE A 307 21.43 -3.26 3.37
CA ILE A 307 22.31 -3.99 2.45
C ILE A 307 21.68 -4.09 1.06
N THR A 308 20.42 -4.53 0.99
CA THR A 308 19.74 -4.73 -0.29
C THR A 308 19.45 -3.42 -1.02
N LEU A 309 19.13 -2.34 -0.31
CA LEU A 309 19.02 -1.01 -0.89
C LEU A 309 20.35 -0.51 -1.44
N ALA A 310 21.47 -0.70 -0.71
CA ALA A 310 22.78 -0.34 -1.20
C ALA A 310 23.14 -1.12 -2.47
N MET A 311 22.85 -2.43 -2.50
CA MET A 311 23.04 -3.26 -3.71
C MET A 311 22.17 -2.78 -4.87
N ALA A 312 20.94 -2.35 -4.61
CA ALA A 312 20.03 -1.85 -5.63
C ALA A 312 20.50 -0.53 -6.25
N LEU A 313 20.96 0.41 -5.42
CA LEU A 313 21.35 1.75 -5.88
C LEU A 313 22.76 1.82 -6.46
N PHE A 314 23.70 0.99 -5.99
CA PHE A 314 25.11 1.06 -6.37
C PHE A 314 25.60 -0.18 -7.11
N GLY A 315 24.81 -1.23 -7.23
CA GLY A 315 25.13 -2.46 -7.95
C GLY A 315 25.08 -2.32 -9.47
N ALA A 316 25.69 -3.27 -10.18
CA ALA A 316 25.56 -3.40 -11.62
C ALA A 316 24.10 -3.79 -11.99
N GLY A 317 23.70 -3.60 -13.27
CA GLY A 317 22.30 -3.70 -13.70
C GLY A 317 21.55 -4.95 -13.24
N GLU A 318 22.12 -6.15 -13.48
CA GLU A 318 21.48 -7.39 -13.02
C GLU A 318 21.44 -7.51 -11.49
N LEU A 319 22.48 -7.02 -10.78
CA LEU A 319 22.48 -7.00 -9.33
C LEU A 319 21.40 -6.04 -8.81
N ALA A 320 21.27 -4.84 -9.39
CA ALA A 320 20.25 -3.87 -9.03
C ALA A 320 18.85 -4.45 -9.24
N ARG A 321 18.60 -5.08 -10.40
CA ARG A 321 17.33 -5.72 -10.73
C ARG A 321 16.86 -6.72 -9.67
N TRP A 322 17.76 -7.57 -9.17
CA TRP A 322 17.41 -8.57 -8.15
C TRP A 322 17.46 -8.01 -6.71
N ALA A 323 18.22 -6.95 -6.48
CA ALA A 323 18.30 -6.32 -5.16
C ALA A 323 17.00 -5.61 -4.77
N PHE A 324 16.23 -5.03 -5.71
CA PHE A 324 14.93 -4.43 -5.41
C PHE A 324 13.91 -5.44 -4.87
N PRO A 325 13.71 -6.63 -5.46
CA PRO A 325 12.91 -7.69 -4.84
C PRO A 325 13.38 -8.09 -3.44
N LEU A 326 14.69 -8.23 -3.23
CA LEU A 326 15.24 -8.55 -1.91
C LEU A 326 15.01 -7.43 -0.89
N PHE A 327 15.01 -6.17 -1.34
CA PHE A 327 14.61 -5.04 -0.52
C PHE A 327 13.15 -5.15 -0.11
N GLY A 328 12.23 -5.46 -1.04
CA GLY A 328 10.83 -5.74 -0.74
C GLY A 328 10.64 -6.87 0.29
N PHE A 329 11.38 -7.98 0.13
CA PHE A 329 11.41 -9.05 1.13
C PHE A 329 11.79 -8.53 2.52
N SER A 330 12.80 -7.65 2.60
CA SER A 330 13.27 -7.09 3.86
C SER A 330 12.23 -6.19 4.54
N LEU A 331 11.41 -5.47 3.77
CA LEU A 331 10.37 -4.58 4.28
C LEU A 331 9.14 -5.33 4.84
N SER A 332 8.93 -6.56 4.44
CA SER A 332 7.68 -7.34 4.61
C SER A 332 7.07 -7.37 6.01
N VAL A 333 7.90 -7.40 7.04
CA VAL A 333 7.45 -7.51 8.45
C VAL A 333 7.48 -6.21 9.22
N MET A 334 8.10 -5.16 8.67
CA MET A 334 8.40 -3.93 9.40
C MET A 334 7.11 -3.21 9.82
N TYR A 335 6.15 -3.03 8.92
CA TYR A 335 4.88 -2.38 9.22
C TYR A 335 4.16 -3.05 10.39
N SER A 336 3.94 -4.36 10.28
CA SER A 336 3.22 -5.13 11.28
C SER A 336 3.89 -5.11 12.64
N ILE A 337 5.24 -5.16 12.66
CA ILE A 337 6.01 -5.10 13.91
C ILE A 337 5.91 -3.70 14.53
N VAL A 338 6.13 -2.64 13.75
CA VAL A 338 6.06 -1.25 14.24
C VAL A 338 4.66 -0.95 14.76
N PHE A 339 3.61 -1.34 14.04
CA PHE A 339 2.22 -1.16 14.44
C PHE A 339 1.90 -1.92 15.73
N SER A 340 2.34 -3.17 15.85
CA SER A 340 2.17 -3.98 17.05
C SER A 340 2.92 -3.40 18.25
N LEU A 341 4.18 -2.97 18.07
CA LEU A 341 4.96 -2.32 19.12
C LEU A 341 4.30 -1.02 19.58
N ALA A 342 3.71 -0.26 18.65
CA ALA A 342 2.98 0.97 18.96
C ALA A 342 1.78 0.68 19.88
N LEU A 343 0.87 -0.21 19.46
CA LEU A 343 -0.32 -0.57 20.25
C LEU A 343 0.05 -1.16 21.61
N ASN A 344 1.11 -1.97 21.68
CA ASN A 344 1.57 -2.56 22.94
C ASN A 344 2.32 -1.57 23.84
N SER A 345 2.73 -0.41 23.33
CA SER A 345 3.41 0.65 24.12
C SER A 345 2.44 1.70 24.66
N VAL A 346 1.23 1.79 24.11
CA VAL A 346 0.20 2.77 24.51
C VAL A 346 -1.09 2.02 24.88
N PRO A 347 -1.32 1.72 26.18
CA PRO A 347 -2.37 0.78 26.60
C PRO A 347 -3.78 1.37 26.58
N ARG A 348 -3.93 2.71 26.51
CA ARG A 348 -5.22 3.39 26.54
C ARG A 348 -5.63 3.88 25.15
N TYR A 349 -6.93 3.88 24.87
CA TYR A 349 -7.52 4.41 23.63
C TYR A 349 -6.96 3.75 22.36
N GLN A 350 -6.78 2.44 22.37
CA GLN A 350 -6.11 1.69 21.28
C GLN A 350 -6.79 1.90 19.93
N GLY A 351 -8.13 1.99 19.86
CA GLY A 351 -8.87 2.26 18.62
C GLY A 351 -8.55 3.64 18.05
N ALA A 352 -8.58 4.69 18.87
CA ALA A 352 -8.22 6.04 18.46
C ALA A 352 -6.73 6.14 18.07
N PHE A 353 -5.86 5.42 18.78
CA PHE A 353 -4.43 5.36 18.47
C PHE A 353 -4.16 4.64 17.14
N ALA A 354 -4.83 3.53 16.88
CA ALA A 354 -4.78 2.86 15.59
C ALA A 354 -5.23 3.80 14.45
N GLY A 355 -6.29 4.60 14.68
CA GLY A 355 -6.73 5.63 13.74
C GLY A 355 -5.64 6.67 13.43
N ILE A 356 -4.93 7.18 14.48
CA ILE A 356 -3.79 8.08 14.30
C ILE A 356 -2.68 7.40 13.50
N LEU A 357 -2.34 6.15 13.79
CA LEU A 357 -1.33 5.40 13.05
C LEU A 357 -1.72 5.18 11.58
N CYS A 358 -3.01 4.95 11.30
CA CYS A 358 -3.49 4.82 9.92
C CYS A 358 -3.38 6.13 9.13
N THR A 359 -3.52 7.30 9.77
CA THR A 359 -3.26 8.57 9.06
C THR A 359 -1.80 8.74 8.67
N ALA A 360 -0.86 8.08 9.37
CA ALA A 360 0.56 8.09 9.05
C ALA A 360 0.90 7.34 7.73
N ILE A 361 -0.05 6.57 7.17
CA ILE A 361 0.06 5.99 5.82
C ILE A 361 0.24 7.10 4.76
N ALA A 362 -0.11 8.34 5.08
CA ALA A 362 0.26 9.52 4.27
C ALA A 362 1.78 9.64 4.00
N GLY A 363 2.65 8.93 4.73
CA GLY A 363 4.07 8.76 4.38
C GLY A 363 4.28 8.22 2.97
N ALA A 364 3.35 7.38 2.50
CA ALA A 364 3.29 6.89 1.11
C ALA A 364 3.11 8.01 0.07
N ALA A 365 2.52 9.16 0.47
CA ALA A 365 2.45 10.35 -0.37
C ALA A 365 3.78 11.13 -0.38
N LEU A 366 4.40 11.27 0.79
CA LEU A 366 5.59 12.09 0.97
C LEU A 366 6.85 11.42 0.43
N GLY A 367 6.99 10.11 0.60
CA GLY A 367 8.18 9.36 0.20
C GLY A 367 8.52 9.53 -1.28
N PRO A 368 7.63 9.16 -2.21
CA PRO A 368 7.88 9.31 -3.65
C PRO A 368 8.12 10.76 -4.07
N LEU A 369 7.41 11.73 -3.46
CA LEU A 369 7.57 13.15 -3.78
C LEU A 369 8.94 13.68 -3.35
N ILE A 370 9.40 13.34 -2.13
CA ILE A 370 10.71 13.76 -1.63
C ILE A 370 11.82 13.12 -2.48
N VAL A 371 11.68 11.84 -2.83
CA VAL A 371 12.62 11.14 -3.72
C VAL A 371 12.69 11.83 -5.08
N ALA A 372 11.55 12.22 -5.65
CA ALA A 372 11.49 12.95 -6.90
C ALA A 372 12.18 14.31 -6.82
N TRP A 373 11.79 15.12 -5.83
CA TRP A 373 12.35 16.46 -5.63
C TRP A 373 13.87 16.44 -5.39
N LEU A 374 14.36 15.52 -4.57
CA LEU A 374 15.80 15.31 -4.40
C LEU A 374 16.42 14.76 -5.69
N GLY A 375 15.67 13.97 -6.44
CA GLY A 375 16.09 13.42 -7.73
C GLY A 375 16.34 14.49 -8.79
N ASP A 376 15.54 15.56 -8.81
CA ASP A 376 15.77 16.70 -9.69
C ASP A 376 17.06 17.47 -9.37
N ILE A 377 17.48 17.46 -8.09
CA ILE A 377 18.69 18.17 -7.64
C ILE A 377 19.95 17.29 -7.78
N PHE A 378 19.87 16.01 -7.37
CA PHE A 378 21.03 15.13 -7.21
C PHE A 378 20.99 13.90 -8.14
N GLY A 379 20.04 13.85 -9.08
CA GLY A 379 19.70 12.66 -9.87
C GLY A 379 18.88 11.65 -9.05
N LEU A 380 18.11 10.78 -9.73
CA LEU A 380 17.18 9.85 -9.08
C LEU A 380 17.87 8.93 -8.04
N ARG A 381 19.12 8.52 -8.27
CA ARG A 381 19.91 7.76 -7.29
C ARG A 381 20.11 8.55 -6.00
N GLY A 382 20.45 9.83 -6.09
CA GLY A 382 20.58 10.75 -4.95
C GLY A 382 19.27 10.92 -4.21
N GLY A 383 18.16 11.07 -4.94
CA GLY A 383 16.82 11.12 -4.36
C GLY A 383 16.45 9.86 -3.59
N MET A 384 16.73 8.69 -4.14
CA MET A 384 16.46 7.40 -3.48
C MET A 384 17.34 7.16 -2.24
N MET A 385 18.46 7.87 -2.07
CA MET A 385 19.24 7.81 -0.81
C MET A 385 18.43 8.30 0.41
N PHE A 386 17.40 9.10 0.22
CA PHE A 386 16.46 9.48 1.28
C PHE A 386 15.85 8.25 1.98
N ILE A 387 15.69 7.14 1.26
CA ILE A 387 15.14 5.89 1.78
C ILE A 387 16.03 5.29 2.89
N PHE A 388 17.33 5.52 2.86
CA PHE A 388 18.23 5.13 3.96
C PHE A 388 17.87 5.86 5.27
N LEU A 389 17.53 7.15 5.18
CA LEU A 389 17.15 7.95 6.35
C LEU A 389 15.85 7.46 6.96
N THR A 390 14.83 7.20 6.15
CA THR A 390 13.55 6.69 6.63
C THR A 390 13.67 5.28 7.20
N THR A 391 14.44 4.40 6.57
CA THR A 391 14.79 3.07 7.08
C THR A 391 15.56 3.16 8.41
N ALA A 392 16.48 4.12 8.55
CA ALA A 392 17.23 4.34 9.80
C ALA A 392 16.30 4.75 10.95
N TYR A 393 15.29 5.56 10.67
CA TYR A 393 14.29 5.88 11.67
C TYR A 393 13.52 4.63 12.12
N VAL A 394 13.05 3.81 11.18
CA VAL A 394 12.36 2.52 11.49
C VAL A 394 13.29 1.61 12.31
N PHE A 395 14.57 1.52 11.94
CA PHE A 395 15.57 0.76 12.69
C PHE A 395 15.70 1.25 14.13
N SER A 396 15.68 2.57 14.36
CA SER A 396 15.77 3.16 15.69
C SER A 396 14.66 2.68 16.64
N ILE A 397 13.46 2.38 16.12
CA ILE A 397 12.32 1.88 16.92
C ILE A 397 12.69 0.61 17.67
N SER A 398 13.50 -0.26 17.08
CA SER A 398 13.96 -1.50 17.70
C SER A 398 14.76 -1.28 19.01
N PHE A 399 15.27 -0.08 19.27
CA PHE A 399 16.05 0.24 20.45
C PHE A 399 15.19 0.91 21.55
N TRP A 400 14.39 1.91 21.18
CA TRP A 400 13.65 2.72 22.16
C TRP A 400 12.22 2.25 22.43
N ALA A 401 11.61 1.42 21.57
CA ALA A 401 10.27 0.91 21.83
C ALA A 401 10.22 0.08 23.13
N LYS A 402 9.22 0.36 23.95
CA LYS A 402 9.01 -0.29 25.26
C LYS A 402 7.62 -0.94 25.29
N PRO A 403 7.41 -2.08 24.60
CA PRO A 403 6.13 -2.77 24.64
C PRO A 403 5.88 -3.31 26.07
N LEU A 404 4.66 -3.16 26.57
CA LEU A 404 4.21 -3.70 27.85
C LEU A 404 4.10 -5.23 27.83
N VAL A 405 3.84 -5.80 26.63
CA VAL A 405 3.74 -7.23 26.40
C VAL A 405 4.67 -7.59 25.25
N SER A 406 5.63 -8.48 25.52
CA SER A 406 6.46 -9.08 24.47
C SER A 406 5.71 -10.20 23.74
N ASN A 407 6.04 -10.44 22.47
CA ASN A 407 5.45 -11.55 21.73
C ASN A 407 5.86 -12.91 22.38
N LYS A 408 4.89 -13.84 22.42
CA LYS A 408 5.16 -15.22 22.90
C LYS A 408 5.99 -15.95 21.88
N THR A 409 7.23 -16.27 22.23
CA THR A 409 8.11 -17.13 21.42
C THR A 409 8.06 -18.58 21.92
N LEU A 410 8.38 -19.54 21.05
CA LEU A 410 8.48 -20.96 21.45
C LEU A 410 9.53 -21.15 22.55
N ARG A 411 10.62 -20.37 22.51
CA ARG A 411 11.66 -20.37 23.56
C ARG A 411 11.23 -19.79 24.90
N SER A 412 10.16 -18.98 24.94
CA SER A 412 9.66 -18.46 26.23
C SER A 412 8.85 -19.50 27.01
N LYS A 413 8.35 -20.56 26.36
CA LYS A 413 7.67 -21.67 27.04
C LYS A 413 8.65 -22.55 27.80
N ASP A 414 9.87 -22.74 27.31
CA ASP A 414 10.89 -23.58 27.96
C ASP A 414 11.54 -22.92 29.19
N LYS A 415 11.33 -21.61 29.43
CA LYS A 415 11.81 -20.92 30.61
C LYS A 415 10.75 -20.78 31.73
N ALA A 416 9.50 -21.15 31.43
CA ALA A 416 8.37 -21.09 32.37
C ALA A 416 7.89 -22.50 32.81
N ALA A 417 8.54 -23.57 32.32
CA ALA A 417 8.46 -24.95 32.78
C ALA A 417 9.74 -25.31 33.54
#